data_ca4c10ffb398a0a4c1f18d574cbe7e52
#
_entry.id   ca4c10ffb398a0a4c1f18d574cbe7e52
#
_cell.length_a   1.000
_cell.length_b   1.000
_cell.length_c   1.000
_cell.angle_alpha   90.00
_cell.angle_beta   90.00
_cell.angle_gamma   90.00
#
_symmetry.space_group_name_H-M   'P 1'
#
loop_
_entity.id
_entity.type
_entity.pdbx_description
1 polymer ?
#
loop_
_entity_poly.entity_id
_entity_poly.type
_entity_poly.pdbx_seq_one_letter_code
_entity_poly.pdbx_strand_id
1 'polypeptide(L)'
;MSFIKKIGLVCFIVFCCAGCRSAGEKPVESAAAPRIINIINFIRQTDYRVENADSLLYETVCEQVKLVNKYDLPATFLLQYDALINPLYQDLLKSKLNDHSEIGAWWELTQPQIKAAGIKWRGEHSWVSHANIAFSTGYTKEERERLVDVYMAKFKEIFGTYPKSVGSWFIDAHTLGYMYDKYKIVASCNCKDQVGTDGYTLWGGYWNQAYYPSRVNAYMPAQTEEGQIPVPIFRMLGSDPIYQYDDGLGQERQGVISLEPVYEKAGMDRRWVDYFLETNVDQPCLAFNYAQAGQENSFTWSNMSKGLEMQIPILDSLSCLLYTSPSPRDRSV
;
A
#
# COMPACT_ATOMS: atom_id res chain seq x y z
N MET A 1 39.23 51.75 2.15
CA MET A 1 38.37 51.43 3.33
C MET A 1 38.29 49.92 3.40
N SER A 2 38.96 49.40 4.45
CA SER A 2 39.24 47.98 4.63
C SER A 2 38.10 47.33 5.41
N PHE A 3 37.55 46.18 4.86
CA PHE A 3 36.63 45.29 5.59
C PHE A 3 37.42 44.07 6.04
N ILE A 4 37.67 44.00 7.34
CA ILE A 4 38.35 42.90 8.02
C ILE A 4 37.32 41.77 8.18
N LYS A 5 37.59 40.60 7.59
CA LYS A 5 36.87 39.33 7.84
C LYS A 5 37.35 38.78 9.18
N LYS A 6 36.43 38.63 10.13
CA LYS A 6 36.67 37.82 11.33
C LYS A 6 36.34 36.37 11.01
N ILE A 7 37.35 35.51 10.98
CA ILE A 7 37.21 34.06 10.94
C ILE A 7 37.12 33.58 12.38
N GLY A 8 35.97 33.07 12.78
CA GLY A 8 35.76 32.43 14.08
C GLY A 8 36.29 30.99 14.04
N LEU A 9 37.32 30.73 14.83
CA LEU A 9 37.86 29.40 15.05
C LEU A 9 36.95 28.63 16.01
N VAL A 10 36.24 27.60 15.51
CA VAL A 10 35.44 26.67 16.33
C VAL A 10 36.39 25.58 16.83
N CYS A 11 36.77 25.65 18.10
CA CYS A 11 37.47 24.56 18.78
C CYS A 11 36.51 23.40 19.06
N PHE A 12 36.74 22.27 18.44
CA PHE A 12 36.15 21.00 18.83
C PHE A 12 36.86 20.49 20.10
N ILE A 13 36.17 20.55 21.22
CA ILE A 13 36.62 19.87 22.44
C ILE A 13 36.14 18.43 22.38
N VAL A 14 37.03 17.50 22.09
CA VAL A 14 36.77 16.06 22.24
C VAL A 14 36.88 15.72 23.72
N PHE A 15 35.75 15.48 24.35
CA PHE A 15 35.70 14.93 25.70
C PHE A 15 35.89 13.41 25.60
N CYS A 16 37.10 12.91 25.88
CA CYS A 16 37.31 11.50 26.15
C CYS A 16 36.78 11.17 27.53
N CYS A 17 35.55 10.72 27.63
CA CYS A 17 35.05 10.04 28.82
C CYS A 17 35.56 8.59 28.81
N ALA A 18 36.63 8.34 29.56
CA ALA A 18 36.98 6.97 29.96
C ALA A 18 35.95 6.52 31.02
N GLY A 19 34.85 5.91 30.53
CA GLY A 19 33.83 5.31 31.38
C GLY A 19 34.20 3.86 31.73
N CYS A 20 34.25 3.57 33.01
CA CYS A 20 34.44 2.25 33.60
C CYS A 20 33.43 1.25 32.94
N ARG A 21 33.97 0.21 32.33
CA ARG A 21 33.18 -0.97 31.97
C ARG A 21 32.72 -1.69 33.22
N SER A 22 31.45 -1.64 33.55
CA SER A 22 30.83 -2.60 34.47
C SER A 22 30.74 -3.95 33.74
N ALA A 23 31.38 -4.94 34.30
CA ALA A 23 31.27 -6.34 33.83
C ALA A 23 29.87 -6.83 34.18
N GLY A 24 29.10 -7.27 33.16
CA GLY A 24 27.99 -8.20 33.44
C GLY A 24 26.67 -8.04 32.74
N GLU A 25 26.48 -7.14 31.78
CA GLU A 25 25.29 -7.23 30.93
C GLU A 25 25.62 -8.07 29.70
N LYS A 26 25.04 -9.29 29.65
CA LYS A 26 24.98 -10.05 28.40
C LYS A 26 24.29 -9.16 27.35
N PRO A 27 24.77 -9.14 26.11
CA PRO A 27 24.05 -8.47 25.05
C PRO A 27 22.63 -9.05 25.05
N VAL A 28 21.62 -8.20 25.20
CA VAL A 28 20.24 -8.57 24.89
C VAL A 28 20.27 -8.91 23.41
N GLU A 29 20.10 -10.19 23.10
CA GLU A 29 19.93 -10.63 21.73
C GLU A 29 18.75 -9.85 21.17
N SER A 30 19.00 -8.88 20.31
CA SER A 30 17.95 -8.09 19.71
C SER A 30 17.09 -9.06 18.90
N ALA A 31 15.82 -9.20 19.28
CA ALA A 31 14.89 -9.98 18.48
C ALA A 31 15.03 -9.52 17.02
N ALA A 32 15.16 -10.50 16.12
CA ALA A 32 15.29 -10.18 14.69
C ALA A 32 14.13 -9.29 14.26
N ALA A 33 14.45 -8.26 13.46
CA ALA A 33 13.43 -7.32 12.96
C ALA A 33 12.32 -8.10 12.22
N PRO A 34 11.04 -7.77 12.43
CA PRO A 34 9.94 -8.42 11.73
C PRO A 34 10.10 -8.30 10.21
N ARG A 35 9.74 -9.37 9.50
CA ARG A 35 9.68 -9.42 8.05
C ARG A 35 8.22 -9.58 7.64
N ILE A 36 7.71 -8.67 6.83
CA ILE A 36 6.29 -8.59 6.49
C ILE A 36 6.15 -8.64 4.97
N ILE A 37 5.31 -9.53 4.46
CA ILE A 37 4.92 -9.52 3.05
C ILE A 37 3.41 -9.35 2.98
N ASN A 38 2.98 -8.22 2.40
CA ASN A 38 1.57 -7.93 2.20
C ASN A 38 1.15 -8.35 0.79
N ILE A 39 0.17 -9.25 0.68
CA ILE A 39 -0.47 -9.58 -0.60
C ILE A 39 -1.73 -8.70 -0.70
N ILE A 40 -1.68 -7.68 -1.54
CA ILE A 40 -2.74 -6.68 -1.67
C ILE A 40 -3.31 -6.70 -3.08
N ASN A 41 -4.60 -6.98 -3.20
CA ASN A 41 -5.35 -6.94 -4.44
C ASN A 41 -6.43 -5.87 -4.31
N PHE A 42 -6.40 -4.82 -5.13
CA PHE A 42 -7.46 -3.84 -5.13
C PHE A 42 -8.38 -4.03 -6.34
N ILE A 43 -9.66 -3.82 -6.11
CA ILE A 43 -10.73 -4.29 -6.98
C ILE A 43 -11.52 -3.11 -7.50
N ARG A 44 -11.51 -2.93 -8.81
CA ARG A 44 -12.40 -2.07 -9.57
C ARG A 44 -13.53 -2.90 -10.20
N GLN A 45 -14.72 -2.32 -10.25
CA GLN A 45 -15.84 -2.87 -11.01
C GLN A 45 -15.69 -2.62 -12.49
N THR A 46 -15.16 -1.47 -12.87
CA THR A 46 -15.05 -1.02 -14.25
C THR A 46 -13.77 -0.25 -14.51
N ASP A 47 -13.30 -0.34 -15.72
CA ASP A 47 -12.26 0.52 -16.27
C ASP A 47 -12.58 0.76 -17.75
N TYR A 48 -12.88 2.00 -18.13
CA TYR A 48 -13.28 2.36 -19.49
C TYR A 48 -12.20 2.06 -20.55
N ARG A 49 -10.98 1.79 -20.12
CA ARG A 49 -9.83 1.42 -20.97
C ARG A 49 -9.78 -0.09 -21.27
N VAL A 50 -10.53 -0.89 -20.53
CA VAL A 50 -10.57 -2.35 -20.68
C VAL A 50 -11.83 -2.77 -21.41
N GLU A 51 -11.67 -3.43 -22.55
CA GLU A 51 -12.79 -4.01 -23.28
C GLU A 51 -13.38 -5.18 -22.48
N ASN A 52 -14.71 -5.26 -22.41
CA ASN A 52 -15.45 -6.26 -21.62
C ASN A 52 -15.07 -6.25 -20.11
N ALA A 53 -14.79 -5.06 -19.56
CA ALA A 53 -14.34 -4.88 -18.18
C ALA A 53 -15.19 -5.66 -17.16
N ASP A 54 -16.52 -5.60 -17.25
CA ASP A 54 -17.42 -6.24 -16.28
C ASP A 54 -17.14 -7.74 -16.07
N SER A 55 -16.81 -8.47 -17.13
CA SER A 55 -16.50 -9.90 -17.04
C SER A 55 -15.04 -10.17 -16.70
N LEU A 56 -14.11 -9.50 -17.41
CA LEU A 56 -12.67 -9.75 -17.24
C LEU A 56 -12.14 -9.34 -15.86
N LEU A 57 -12.66 -8.22 -15.33
CA LEU A 57 -12.25 -7.75 -14.01
C LEU A 57 -12.76 -8.68 -12.90
N TYR A 58 -13.99 -9.18 -13.02
CA TYR A 58 -14.54 -10.15 -12.08
C TYR A 58 -13.82 -11.50 -12.16
N GLU A 59 -13.59 -12.03 -13.36
CA GLU A 59 -12.81 -13.25 -13.56
C GLU A 59 -11.42 -13.16 -12.92
N THR A 60 -10.76 -12.02 -13.09
CA THR A 60 -9.45 -11.77 -12.48
C THR A 60 -9.50 -11.92 -10.97
N VAL A 61 -10.48 -11.35 -10.29
CA VAL A 61 -10.62 -11.49 -8.84
C VAL A 61 -10.91 -12.93 -8.43
N CYS A 62 -11.72 -13.66 -9.23
CA CYS A 62 -11.96 -15.09 -8.98
C CYS A 62 -10.65 -15.89 -9.02
N GLU A 63 -9.77 -15.62 -9.98
CA GLU A 63 -8.48 -16.31 -10.08
C GLU A 63 -7.51 -15.89 -8.95
N GLN A 64 -7.48 -14.59 -8.58
CA GLN A 64 -6.71 -14.13 -7.42
C GLN A 64 -7.16 -14.82 -6.12
N VAL A 65 -8.47 -14.94 -5.88
CA VAL A 65 -9.01 -15.67 -4.72
C VAL A 65 -8.64 -17.15 -4.77
N LYS A 66 -8.77 -17.81 -5.92
CA LYS A 66 -8.37 -19.21 -6.08
C LYS A 66 -6.88 -19.42 -5.78
N LEU A 67 -6.04 -18.49 -6.25
CA LEU A 67 -4.59 -18.59 -6.07
C LEU A 67 -4.18 -18.45 -4.60
N VAL A 68 -4.68 -17.46 -3.88
CA VAL A 68 -4.36 -17.28 -2.46
C VAL A 68 -4.91 -18.43 -1.61
N ASN A 69 -6.10 -18.93 -1.93
CA ASN A 69 -6.69 -20.09 -1.24
C ASN A 69 -5.91 -21.39 -1.49
N LYS A 70 -5.38 -21.57 -2.71
CA LYS A 70 -4.58 -22.77 -3.06
C LYS A 70 -3.35 -22.92 -2.15
N TYR A 71 -2.76 -21.80 -1.75
CA TYR A 71 -1.59 -21.77 -0.87
C TYR A 71 -1.92 -21.40 0.59
N ASP A 72 -3.21 -21.24 0.90
CA ASP A 72 -3.71 -20.84 2.23
C ASP A 72 -3.02 -19.59 2.79
N LEU A 73 -2.67 -18.64 1.91
CA LEU A 73 -2.00 -17.41 2.26
C LEU A 73 -2.99 -16.32 2.65
N PRO A 74 -2.68 -15.51 3.67
CA PRO A 74 -3.46 -14.31 3.97
C PRO A 74 -3.25 -13.26 2.86
N ALA A 75 -4.35 -12.66 2.41
CA ALA A 75 -4.32 -11.57 1.46
C ALA A 75 -5.34 -10.50 1.82
N THR A 76 -5.10 -9.27 1.36
CA THR A 76 -6.03 -8.16 1.54
C THR A 76 -6.67 -7.82 0.19
N PHE A 77 -8.01 -7.81 0.17
CA PHE A 77 -8.81 -7.45 -0.99
C PHE A 77 -9.49 -6.10 -0.70
N LEU A 78 -9.06 -5.06 -1.41
CA LEU A 78 -9.52 -3.69 -1.19
C LEU A 78 -10.54 -3.31 -2.26
N LEU A 79 -11.77 -3.04 -1.85
CA LEU A 79 -12.88 -2.76 -2.75
C LEU A 79 -13.03 -1.27 -3.06
N GLN A 80 -13.03 -0.89 -4.33
CA GLN A 80 -13.57 0.37 -4.79
C GLN A 80 -15.09 0.39 -4.55
N TYR A 81 -15.73 1.55 -4.43
CA TYR A 81 -17.14 1.64 -4.00
C TYR A 81 -18.11 0.92 -4.95
N ASP A 82 -17.89 0.99 -6.24
CA ASP A 82 -18.73 0.30 -7.23
C ASP A 82 -18.56 -1.23 -7.17
N ALA A 83 -17.35 -1.72 -6.93
CA ALA A 83 -17.12 -3.13 -6.64
C ALA A 83 -17.76 -3.54 -5.29
N LEU A 84 -17.69 -2.69 -4.28
CA LEU A 84 -18.33 -2.91 -2.97
C LEU A 84 -19.84 -3.12 -3.09
N ILE A 85 -20.53 -2.34 -3.93
CA ILE A 85 -21.99 -2.44 -4.09
C ILE A 85 -22.42 -3.54 -5.05
N ASN A 86 -21.50 -4.20 -5.77
CA ASN A 86 -21.81 -5.27 -6.71
C ASN A 86 -21.95 -6.62 -5.98
N PRO A 87 -23.16 -7.27 -6.06
CA PRO A 87 -23.40 -8.56 -5.42
C PRO A 87 -22.42 -9.67 -5.80
N LEU A 88 -21.90 -9.67 -7.04
CA LEU A 88 -20.96 -10.70 -7.48
C LEU A 88 -19.68 -10.71 -6.65
N TYR A 89 -19.08 -9.54 -6.41
CA TYR A 89 -17.89 -9.43 -5.55
C TYR A 89 -18.21 -9.72 -4.09
N GLN A 90 -19.39 -9.28 -3.60
CA GLN A 90 -19.83 -9.56 -2.24
C GLN A 90 -19.93 -11.07 -2.00
N ASP A 91 -20.59 -11.79 -2.89
CA ASP A 91 -20.81 -13.24 -2.79
C ASP A 91 -19.48 -14.01 -2.92
N LEU A 92 -18.63 -13.62 -3.87
CA LEU A 92 -17.30 -14.20 -4.04
C LEU A 92 -16.47 -14.09 -2.75
N LEU A 93 -16.30 -12.87 -2.25
CA LEU A 93 -15.43 -12.62 -1.11
C LEU A 93 -15.98 -13.18 0.21
N LYS A 94 -17.31 -13.14 0.42
CA LYS A 94 -17.95 -13.73 1.61
C LYS A 94 -17.90 -15.26 1.63
N SER A 95 -18.02 -15.90 0.46
CA SER A 95 -18.22 -17.35 0.40
C SER A 95 -17.00 -18.16 -0.02
N LYS A 96 -15.99 -17.52 -0.61
CA LYS A 96 -14.84 -18.23 -1.22
C LYS A 96 -13.50 -17.79 -0.67
N LEU A 97 -13.39 -16.59 -0.12
CA LEU A 97 -12.11 -16.11 0.43
C LEU A 97 -11.79 -16.86 1.73
N ASN A 98 -10.53 -17.24 1.93
CA ASN A 98 -10.10 -17.92 3.15
C ASN A 98 -10.24 -17.02 4.39
N ASP A 99 -10.33 -17.63 5.58
CA ASP A 99 -10.60 -16.94 6.84
C ASP A 99 -9.42 -16.08 7.34
N HIS A 100 -8.23 -16.25 6.75
CA HIS A 100 -7.02 -15.51 7.09
C HIS A 100 -6.89 -14.20 6.33
N SER A 101 -7.68 -14.05 5.28
CA SER A 101 -7.69 -12.87 4.42
C SER A 101 -8.58 -11.76 4.94
N GLU A 102 -8.31 -10.54 4.51
CA GLU A 102 -9.04 -9.33 4.90
C GLU A 102 -9.74 -8.68 3.70
N ILE A 103 -10.94 -8.15 3.95
CA ILE A 103 -11.64 -7.28 3.01
C ILE A 103 -11.55 -5.85 3.56
N GLY A 104 -11.00 -4.94 2.75
CA GLY A 104 -10.81 -3.55 3.10
C GLY A 104 -11.36 -2.58 2.05
N ALA A 105 -11.04 -1.31 2.22
CA ALA A 105 -11.48 -0.24 1.34
C ALA A 105 -10.39 0.14 0.33
N TRP A 106 -10.76 0.35 -0.94
CA TRP A 106 -9.93 1.04 -1.91
C TRP A 106 -10.47 2.45 -2.14
N TRP A 107 -9.68 3.46 -1.74
CA TRP A 107 -10.09 4.86 -1.77
C TRP A 107 -9.72 5.51 -3.10
N GLU A 108 -10.57 5.27 -4.06
CA GLU A 108 -10.57 5.86 -5.38
C GLU A 108 -12.03 6.08 -5.77
N LEU A 109 -12.41 7.34 -6.01
CA LEU A 109 -13.81 7.75 -6.07
C LEU A 109 -14.46 7.41 -7.40
N THR A 110 -15.69 6.90 -7.35
CA THR A 110 -16.47 6.48 -8.49
C THR A 110 -17.80 7.23 -8.55
N GLN A 111 -18.41 7.26 -9.73
CA GLN A 111 -19.70 7.93 -9.93
C GLN A 111 -20.79 7.47 -8.94
N PRO A 112 -20.98 6.16 -8.66
CA PRO A 112 -21.98 5.72 -7.68
C PRO A 112 -21.74 6.29 -6.27
N GLN A 113 -20.49 6.34 -5.80
CA GLN A 113 -20.16 6.90 -4.50
C GLN A 113 -20.42 8.41 -4.44
N ILE A 114 -19.97 9.14 -5.45
CA ILE A 114 -20.16 10.59 -5.57
C ILE A 114 -21.65 10.95 -5.56
N LYS A 115 -22.46 10.23 -6.35
CA LYS A 115 -23.91 10.40 -6.39
C LYS A 115 -24.58 10.08 -5.04
N ALA A 116 -24.16 9.00 -4.40
CA ALA A 116 -24.68 8.62 -3.08
C ALA A 116 -24.38 9.66 -2.00
N ALA A 117 -23.25 10.38 -2.13
CA ALA A 117 -22.90 11.50 -1.25
C ALA A 117 -23.62 12.82 -1.60
N GLY A 118 -24.51 12.82 -2.61
CA GLY A 118 -25.23 14.03 -3.04
C GLY A 118 -24.33 15.06 -3.75
N ILE A 119 -23.23 14.59 -4.36
CA ILE A 119 -22.25 15.41 -5.07
C ILE A 119 -22.42 15.22 -6.59
N LYS A 120 -22.19 16.27 -7.35
CA LYS A 120 -22.27 16.20 -8.82
C LYS A 120 -21.06 15.46 -9.37
N TRP A 121 -21.29 14.41 -10.14
CA TRP A 121 -20.25 13.73 -10.89
C TRP A 121 -19.68 14.62 -12.01
N ARG A 122 -18.37 14.59 -12.19
CA ARG A 122 -17.65 15.45 -13.14
C ARG A 122 -16.89 14.66 -14.22
N GLY A 123 -16.92 13.33 -14.15
CA GLY A 123 -16.24 12.47 -15.11
C GLY A 123 -17.14 12.10 -16.30
N GLU A 124 -16.55 11.66 -17.39
CA GLU A 124 -17.25 11.17 -18.59
C GLU A 124 -17.70 9.71 -18.44
N HIS A 125 -16.96 8.92 -17.69
CA HIS A 125 -17.25 7.51 -17.38
C HIS A 125 -17.57 7.35 -15.90
N SER A 126 -18.07 6.20 -15.49
CA SER A 126 -18.38 5.90 -14.07
C SER A 126 -17.15 5.90 -13.17
N TRP A 127 -15.99 5.65 -13.72
CA TRP A 127 -14.66 5.88 -13.18
C TRP A 127 -13.80 6.60 -14.23
N VAL A 128 -12.89 7.47 -13.78
CA VAL A 128 -11.90 8.16 -14.63
C VAL A 128 -10.59 8.31 -13.87
N SER A 129 -9.48 8.32 -14.58
CA SER A 129 -8.13 8.40 -13.99
C SER A 129 -7.67 9.82 -13.61
N HIS A 130 -8.50 10.83 -13.77
CA HIS A 130 -8.12 12.22 -13.46
C HIS A 130 -8.09 12.46 -11.94
N ALA A 131 -6.96 12.88 -11.43
CA ALA A 131 -6.72 13.04 -9.99
C ALA A 131 -7.75 13.92 -9.26
N ASN A 132 -8.19 15.02 -9.87
CA ASN A 132 -9.19 15.94 -9.30
C ASN A 132 -10.64 15.39 -9.35
N ILE A 133 -10.86 14.22 -9.89
CA ILE A 133 -12.16 13.54 -9.96
C ILE A 133 -12.12 12.24 -9.17
N ALA A 134 -11.08 11.43 -9.37
CA ALA A 134 -10.94 10.12 -8.75
C ALA A 134 -10.38 10.17 -7.31
N PHE A 135 -9.79 11.28 -6.90
CA PHE A 135 -9.18 11.38 -5.57
C PHE A 135 -9.69 12.57 -4.76
N SER A 136 -9.44 12.53 -3.48
CA SER A 136 -9.88 13.51 -2.49
C SER A 136 -9.47 14.95 -2.82
N THR A 137 -8.39 15.15 -3.57
CA THR A 137 -7.89 16.48 -3.96
C THR A 137 -8.88 17.33 -4.73
N GLY A 138 -9.89 16.74 -5.34
CA GLY A 138 -10.91 17.44 -6.11
C GLY A 138 -12.16 17.84 -5.32
N TYR A 139 -12.19 17.63 -4.01
CA TYR A 139 -13.39 17.76 -3.17
C TYR A 139 -13.11 18.61 -1.94
N THR A 140 -14.11 19.37 -1.47
CA THR A 140 -14.00 20.12 -0.23
C THR A 140 -13.87 19.19 0.97
N LYS A 141 -13.51 19.74 2.11
CA LYS A 141 -13.36 18.99 3.36
C LYS A 141 -14.66 18.27 3.75
N GLU A 142 -15.74 18.99 3.67
CA GLU A 142 -17.11 18.51 4.00
C GLU A 142 -17.58 17.46 2.98
N GLU A 143 -17.21 17.60 1.72
CA GLU A 143 -17.50 16.60 0.68
C GLU A 143 -16.73 15.32 0.94
N ARG A 144 -15.45 15.41 1.28
CA ARG A 144 -14.62 14.24 1.63
C ARG A 144 -15.17 13.48 2.83
N GLU A 145 -15.61 14.18 3.87
CA GLU A 145 -16.27 13.55 5.03
C GLU A 145 -17.54 12.80 4.63
N ARG A 146 -18.41 13.42 3.82
CA ARG A 146 -19.62 12.73 3.32
C ARG A 146 -19.29 11.51 2.45
N LEU A 147 -18.26 11.60 1.62
CA LEU A 147 -17.81 10.48 0.79
C LEU A 147 -17.31 9.31 1.64
N VAL A 148 -16.56 9.61 2.70
CA VAL A 148 -16.14 8.59 3.68
C VAL A 148 -17.36 7.97 4.36
N ASP A 149 -18.28 8.79 4.85
CA ASP A 149 -19.49 8.32 5.56
C ASP A 149 -20.33 7.38 4.69
N VAL A 150 -20.52 7.74 3.41
CA VAL A 150 -21.27 6.91 2.45
C VAL A 150 -20.57 5.56 2.24
N TYR A 151 -19.24 5.58 2.06
CA TYR A 151 -18.48 4.35 1.87
C TYR A 151 -18.58 3.45 3.11
N MET A 152 -18.29 3.99 4.28
CA MET A 152 -18.27 3.24 5.54
C MET A 152 -19.65 2.68 5.91
N ALA A 153 -20.71 3.46 5.71
CA ALA A 153 -22.07 2.98 5.93
C ALA A 153 -22.42 1.80 5.03
N LYS A 154 -22.09 1.88 3.74
CA LYS A 154 -22.33 0.82 2.77
C LYS A 154 -21.50 -0.43 3.08
N PHE A 155 -20.23 -0.27 3.42
CA PHE A 155 -19.37 -1.40 3.79
C PHE A 155 -19.94 -2.13 5.02
N LYS A 156 -20.35 -1.38 6.05
CA LYS A 156 -20.95 -1.97 7.25
C LYS A 156 -22.29 -2.66 6.97
N GLU A 157 -23.12 -2.09 6.09
CA GLU A 157 -24.38 -2.70 5.65
C GLU A 157 -24.13 -4.09 5.04
N ILE A 158 -23.07 -4.22 4.22
CA ILE A 158 -22.78 -5.43 3.47
C ILE A 158 -22.01 -6.46 4.31
N PHE A 159 -21.00 -6.04 5.06
CA PHE A 159 -20.09 -6.94 5.78
C PHE A 159 -20.29 -6.97 7.30
N GLY A 160 -21.24 -6.21 7.83
CA GLY A 160 -21.57 -6.17 9.26
C GLY A 160 -20.61 -5.34 10.13
N THR A 161 -19.43 -5.00 9.62
CA THR A 161 -18.38 -4.22 10.30
C THR A 161 -17.85 -3.11 9.41
N TYR A 162 -17.11 -2.16 9.97
CA TYR A 162 -16.33 -1.22 9.17
C TYR A 162 -15.04 -1.90 8.69
N PRO A 163 -14.48 -1.48 7.52
CA PRO A 163 -13.18 -1.96 7.08
C PRO A 163 -12.11 -1.56 8.09
N LYS A 164 -11.07 -2.37 8.24
CA LYS A 164 -9.92 -2.06 9.10
C LYS A 164 -8.79 -1.42 8.33
N SER A 165 -8.67 -1.72 7.04
CA SER A 165 -7.66 -1.17 6.16
C SER A 165 -8.25 -0.32 5.04
N VAL A 166 -7.47 0.67 4.60
CA VAL A 166 -7.77 1.48 3.42
C VAL A 166 -6.54 1.61 2.56
N GLY A 167 -6.67 1.28 1.27
CA GLY A 167 -5.63 1.53 0.28
C GLY A 167 -6.05 2.65 -0.67
N SER A 168 -5.06 3.31 -1.26
CA SER A 168 -5.26 4.33 -2.29
C SER A 168 -3.98 4.49 -3.11
N TRP A 169 -4.09 5.10 -4.28
CA TRP A 169 -2.90 5.63 -4.95
C TRP A 169 -2.22 6.67 -4.08
N PHE A 170 -3.00 7.60 -3.54
CA PHE A 170 -2.60 8.50 -2.46
C PHE A 170 -3.83 8.91 -1.64
N ILE A 171 -3.62 9.22 -0.37
CA ILE A 171 -4.67 9.69 0.54
C ILE A 171 -4.19 10.94 1.27
N ASP A 172 -5.07 11.93 1.41
CA ASP A 172 -4.75 13.16 2.15
C ASP A 172 -4.92 12.98 3.66
N ALA A 173 -4.20 13.83 4.40
CA ALA A 173 -4.17 13.76 5.86
C ALA A 173 -5.55 13.93 6.52
N HIS A 174 -6.39 14.83 5.96
CA HIS A 174 -7.72 15.05 6.52
C HIS A 174 -8.61 13.81 6.35
N THR A 175 -8.64 13.24 5.15
CA THR A 175 -9.47 12.06 4.84
C THR A 175 -9.02 10.86 5.69
N LEU A 176 -7.73 10.58 5.77
CA LEU A 176 -7.21 9.46 6.58
C LEU A 176 -7.46 9.71 8.08
N GLY A 177 -7.22 10.94 8.55
CA GLY A 177 -7.51 11.32 9.93
C GLY A 177 -8.98 11.14 10.30
N TYR A 178 -9.89 11.57 9.44
CA TYR A 178 -11.33 11.38 9.64
C TYR A 178 -11.74 9.90 9.66
N MET A 179 -11.18 9.08 8.77
CA MET A 179 -11.40 7.63 8.77
C MET A 179 -10.92 6.98 10.09
N TYR A 180 -9.77 7.41 10.61
CA TYR A 180 -9.29 6.94 11.91
C TYR A 180 -10.17 7.43 13.07
N ASP A 181 -10.39 8.73 13.15
CA ASP A 181 -11.08 9.34 14.30
C ASP A 181 -12.50 8.79 14.44
N LYS A 182 -13.22 8.58 13.34
CA LYS A 182 -14.62 8.15 13.33
C LYS A 182 -14.81 6.64 13.18
N TYR A 183 -14.03 5.98 12.33
CA TYR A 183 -14.27 4.60 11.92
C TYR A 183 -13.20 3.62 12.36
N LYS A 184 -12.12 4.12 12.96
CA LYS A 184 -11.03 3.31 13.54
C LYS A 184 -10.34 2.41 12.53
N ILE A 185 -10.00 2.99 11.36
CA ILE A 185 -9.07 2.36 10.42
C ILE A 185 -7.73 2.16 11.13
N VAL A 186 -7.09 1.02 10.94
CA VAL A 186 -5.85 0.65 11.65
C VAL A 186 -4.62 0.55 10.75
N ALA A 187 -4.80 0.46 9.42
CA ALA A 187 -3.71 0.40 8.47
C ALA A 187 -4.10 1.05 7.13
N SER A 188 -3.10 1.57 6.43
CA SER A 188 -3.26 2.10 5.08
C SER A 188 -2.12 1.65 4.18
N CYS A 189 -2.37 1.55 2.87
CA CYS A 189 -1.33 1.40 1.88
C CYS A 189 -1.47 2.45 0.78
N ASN A 190 -0.32 2.92 0.29
CA ASN A 190 -0.24 3.81 -0.86
C ASN A 190 0.61 3.15 -1.96
N CYS A 191 0.32 3.49 -3.20
CA CYS A 191 1.13 3.04 -4.31
C CYS A 191 2.51 3.74 -4.33
N LYS A 192 3.43 3.18 -5.12
CA LYS A 192 4.74 3.78 -5.39
C LYS A 192 4.62 5.11 -6.12
N ASP A 193 5.72 5.84 -6.21
CA ASP A 193 5.80 7.04 -7.04
C ASP A 193 5.50 6.70 -8.51
N GLN A 194 4.78 7.61 -9.16
CA GLN A 194 4.43 7.52 -10.58
C GLN A 194 4.76 8.84 -11.28
N VAL A 195 5.20 8.75 -12.52
CA VAL A 195 5.56 9.90 -13.34
C VAL A 195 4.77 9.87 -14.63
N GLY A 196 3.91 10.88 -14.83
CA GLY A 196 3.14 11.06 -16.06
C GLY A 196 2.15 9.94 -16.36
N THR A 197 1.71 9.22 -15.34
CA THR A 197 0.72 8.13 -15.46
C THR A 197 -0.66 8.67 -15.21
N ASP A 198 -1.63 8.28 -16.02
CA ASP A 198 -3.05 8.64 -15.84
C ASP A 198 -3.30 10.15 -15.68
N GLY A 199 -2.50 10.97 -16.35
CA GLY A 199 -2.65 12.42 -16.32
C GLY A 199 -2.20 13.10 -15.03
N TYR A 200 -1.49 12.41 -14.16
CA TYR A 200 -0.89 12.96 -12.95
C TYR A 200 0.49 12.38 -12.68
N THR A 201 1.23 13.07 -11.81
CA THR A 201 2.51 12.60 -11.27
C THR A 201 2.39 12.49 -9.77
N LEU A 202 2.75 11.35 -9.22
CA LEU A 202 2.89 11.12 -7.79
C LEU A 202 4.36 11.14 -7.42
N TRP A 203 4.72 12.16 -6.65
CA TRP A 203 6.01 12.23 -5.97
C TRP A 203 5.78 12.20 -4.48
N GLY A 204 6.64 11.58 -3.77
CA GLY A 204 6.63 11.69 -2.34
C GLY A 204 6.12 10.48 -1.61
N GLY A 205 5.84 10.70 -0.36
CA GLY A 205 5.74 9.69 0.66
C GLY A 205 7.13 9.32 1.17
N TYR A 206 7.16 8.61 2.28
CA TYR A 206 8.39 8.18 2.91
C TYR A 206 8.87 6.87 2.31
N TRP A 207 10.09 6.86 1.79
CA TRP A 207 10.65 5.71 1.08
C TRP A 207 11.00 4.55 2.03
N ASN A 208 10.75 3.33 1.54
CA ASN A 208 11.24 2.05 2.07
C ASN A 208 10.88 1.79 3.53
N GLN A 209 9.85 2.42 4.04
CA GLN A 209 9.38 2.20 5.40
C GLN A 209 7.90 2.50 5.51
N ALA A 210 7.20 1.72 6.33
CA ALA A 210 5.92 2.18 6.84
C ALA A 210 6.14 3.30 7.85
N TYR A 211 5.23 4.26 7.88
CA TYR A 211 5.32 5.42 8.77
C TYR A 211 3.95 5.85 9.26
N TYR A 212 3.91 6.50 10.43
CA TYR A 212 2.73 7.20 10.91
C TYR A 212 2.71 8.60 10.31
N PRO A 213 1.70 8.94 9.46
CA PRO A 213 1.68 10.21 8.76
C PRO A 213 1.32 11.37 9.69
N SER A 214 1.80 12.56 9.33
CA SER A 214 1.42 13.79 9.99
C SER A 214 -0.05 14.15 9.69
N ARG A 215 -0.74 14.70 10.70
CA ARG A 215 -2.13 15.21 10.55
C ARG A 215 -2.24 16.42 9.59
N VAL A 216 -1.12 17.02 9.22
CA VAL A 216 -1.10 18.16 8.29
C VAL A 216 -0.55 17.81 6.91
N ASN A 217 0.14 16.67 6.79
CA ASN A 217 0.66 16.20 5.52
C ASN A 217 0.86 14.68 5.55
N ALA A 218 -0.01 13.93 4.87
CA ALA A 218 0.04 12.47 4.87
C ALA A 218 1.27 11.88 4.16
N TYR A 219 2.02 12.69 3.40
CA TYR A 219 3.25 12.26 2.73
C TYR A 219 4.50 12.40 3.59
N MET A 220 4.34 12.88 4.81
CA MET A 220 5.46 13.06 5.74
C MET A 220 5.20 12.28 7.02
N PRO A 221 6.23 11.62 7.57
CA PRO A 221 6.13 11.04 8.90
C PRO A 221 5.92 12.14 9.92
N ALA A 222 5.06 11.87 10.90
CA ALA A 222 4.86 12.79 12.02
C ALA A 222 6.14 12.89 12.85
N GLN A 223 6.38 14.09 13.37
CA GLN A 223 7.56 14.37 14.20
C GLN A 223 7.28 14.19 15.69
N THR A 224 6.02 14.14 16.07
CA THR A 224 5.57 13.91 17.45
C THR A 224 4.35 12.98 17.46
N GLU A 225 4.11 12.34 18.59
CA GLU A 225 2.94 11.45 18.77
C GLU A 225 1.63 12.21 18.65
N GLU A 226 1.55 13.42 19.17
CA GLU A 226 0.34 14.26 19.10
C GLU A 226 0.04 14.72 17.67
N GLY A 227 1.09 14.90 16.86
CA GLY A 227 0.98 15.32 15.47
C GLY A 227 0.69 14.21 14.49
N GLN A 228 0.65 12.94 14.94
CA GLN A 228 0.45 11.80 14.06
C GLN A 228 -1.01 11.43 13.86
N ILE A 229 -1.31 10.81 12.73
CA ILE A 229 -2.47 9.94 12.54
C ILE A 229 -2.01 8.54 12.92
N PRO A 230 -2.61 7.86 13.94
CA PRO A 230 -2.14 6.55 14.39
C PRO A 230 -2.57 5.41 13.45
N VAL A 231 -2.37 5.62 12.15
CA VAL A 231 -2.61 4.66 11.07
C VAL A 231 -1.33 4.56 10.27
N PRO A 232 -0.58 3.47 10.36
CA PRO A 232 0.63 3.32 9.58
C PRO A 232 0.29 3.24 8.09
N ILE A 233 1.04 3.97 7.27
CA ILE A 233 0.98 3.88 5.81
C ILE A 233 2.09 2.97 5.33
N PHE A 234 1.73 1.86 4.71
CA PHE A 234 2.65 0.96 4.01
C PHE A 234 2.69 1.36 2.55
N ARG A 235 3.81 1.94 2.09
CA ARG A 235 3.97 2.23 0.68
C ARG A 235 4.44 1.00 -0.09
N MET A 236 3.99 0.90 -1.34
CA MET A 236 4.60 -0.05 -2.28
C MET A 236 6.06 0.34 -2.48
N LEU A 237 6.96 -0.53 -2.08
CA LEU A 237 8.40 -0.27 -2.13
C LEU A 237 8.92 -0.31 -3.56
N GLY A 238 9.96 0.47 -3.79
CA GLY A 238 10.83 0.34 -4.93
C GLY A 238 12.15 -0.35 -4.58
N SER A 239 13.04 -0.39 -5.53
CA SER A 239 14.42 -0.85 -5.39
C SER A 239 15.39 0.23 -5.83
N ASP A 240 16.70 0.00 -5.68
CA ASP A 240 17.71 0.92 -6.16
C ASP A 240 17.66 0.98 -7.71
N PRO A 241 17.39 2.15 -8.31
CA PRO A 241 17.25 2.27 -9.75
C PRO A 241 18.57 2.01 -10.50
N ILE A 242 19.71 2.13 -9.87
CA ILE A 242 21.03 1.83 -10.48
C ILE A 242 21.14 0.34 -10.79
N TYR A 243 20.64 -0.52 -9.90
CA TYR A 243 20.67 -1.96 -10.10
C TYR A 243 19.89 -2.41 -11.34
N GLN A 244 18.80 -1.75 -11.66
CA GLN A 244 18.06 -1.99 -12.90
C GLN A 244 18.91 -1.71 -14.13
N TYR A 245 19.72 -0.67 -14.04
CA TYR A 245 20.60 -0.25 -15.15
C TYR A 245 21.74 -1.23 -15.37
N ASP A 246 22.41 -1.63 -14.29
CA ASP A 246 23.62 -2.45 -14.35
C ASP A 246 23.30 -3.88 -14.76
N ASP A 247 22.23 -4.47 -14.27
CA ASP A 247 21.87 -5.88 -14.49
C ASP A 247 20.68 -6.07 -15.44
N GLY A 248 20.08 -5.00 -15.93
CA GLY A 248 18.93 -5.05 -16.84
C GLY A 248 17.68 -5.65 -16.23
N LEU A 249 17.56 -5.61 -14.88
CA LEU A 249 16.42 -6.11 -14.12
C LEU A 249 15.45 -4.99 -13.78
N GLY A 250 14.17 -5.32 -13.67
CA GLY A 250 13.13 -4.36 -13.31
C GLY A 250 12.92 -3.24 -14.33
N GLN A 251 13.51 -3.36 -15.51
CA GLN A 251 13.41 -2.36 -16.57
C GLN A 251 12.15 -2.58 -17.38
N GLU A 252 11.20 -1.70 -17.18
CA GLU A 252 10.02 -1.57 -18.01
C GLU A 252 9.79 -0.11 -18.39
N ARG A 253 8.78 0.11 -19.21
CA ARG A 253 8.51 1.38 -19.88
C ARG A 253 8.43 2.60 -18.96
N GLN A 254 8.15 2.41 -17.68
CA GLN A 254 7.98 3.48 -16.69
C GLN A 254 8.94 3.34 -15.51
N GLY A 255 10.04 2.62 -15.68
CA GLY A 255 10.97 2.38 -14.59
C GLY A 255 10.33 1.64 -13.43
N VAL A 256 9.63 0.54 -13.72
CA VAL A 256 8.99 -0.29 -12.70
C VAL A 256 10.04 -0.88 -11.78
N ILE A 257 9.90 -0.62 -10.51
CA ILE A 257 10.83 -0.99 -9.45
C ILE A 257 10.17 -1.77 -8.32
N SER A 258 9.04 -2.42 -8.60
CA SER A 258 8.21 -3.17 -7.65
C SER A 258 8.03 -4.62 -8.05
N LEU A 259 7.25 -5.37 -7.27
CA LEU A 259 6.86 -6.76 -7.59
C LEU A 259 5.63 -6.86 -8.51
N GLU A 260 5.23 -5.79 -9.19
CA GLU A 260 4.03 -5.83 -10.03
C GLU A 260 4.10 -6.96 -11.07
N PRO A 261 3.17 -7.92 -11.01
CA PRO A 261 3.25 -9.18 -11.77
C PRO A 261 2.97 -9.04 -13.27
N VAL A 262 2.66 -7.84 -13.74
CA VAL A 262 2.31 -7.54 -15.14
C VAL A 262 3.51 -7.15 -16.01
N TYR A 263 4.69 -6.98 -15.42
CA TYR A 263 5.87 -6.52 -16.13
C TYR A 263 6.88 -7.65 -16.35
N GLU A 264 7.22 -7.91 -17.61
CA GLU A 264 8.10 -9.04 -18.01
C GLU A 264 9.49 -8.99 -17.40
N LYS A 265 10.07 -7.79 -17.31
CA LYS A 265 11.44 -7.59 -16.76
C LYS A 265 11.45 -7.23 -15.27
N ALA A 266 10.32 -7.33 -14.62
CA ALA A 266 10.17 -7.10 -13.20
C ALA A 266 9.40 -8.26 -12.55
N GLY A 267 8.13 -8.11 -12.20
CA GLY A 267 7.36 -9.12 -11.49
C GLY A 267 7.16 -10.46 -12.20
N MET A 268 7.47 -10.57 -13.51
CA MET A 268 7.52 -11.84 -14.25
C MET A 268 8.94 -12.38 -14.42
N ASP A 269 9.97 -11.68 -14.00
CA ASP A 269 11.37 -12.15 -14.03
C ASP A 269 11.77 -12.69 -12.65
N ARG A 270 12.06 -14.00 -12.58
CA ARG A 270 12.43 -14.66 -11.33
C ARG A 270 13.65 -14.04 -10.66
N ARG A 271 14.64 -13.58 -11.43
CA ARG A 271 15.86 -12.96 -10.90
C ARG A 271 15.54 -11.62 -10.22
N TRP A 272 14.63 -10.84 -10.81
CA TRP A 272 14.15 -9.61 -10.20
C TRP A 272 13.39 -9.88 -8.89
N VAL A 273 12.49 -10.86 -8.90
CA VAL A 273 11.71 -11.22 -7.69
C VAL A 273 12.63 -11.66 -6.56
N ASP A 274 13.60 -12.53 -6.85
CA ASP A 274 14.57 -12.99 -5.85
C ASP A 274 15.39 -11.81 -5.30
N TYR A 275 15.94 -10.94 -6.16
CA TYR A 275 16.67 -9.74 -5.78
C TYR A 275 15.81 -8.78 -4.94
N PHE A 276 14.56 -8.55 -5.35
CA PHE A 276 13.65 -7.65 -4.64
C PHE A 276 13.36 -8.15 -3.23
N LEU A 277 13.11 -9.44 -3.07
CA LEU A 277 12.85 -10.05 -1.76
C LEU A 277 14.12 -10.04 -0.90
N GLU A 278 15.29 -10.38 -1.46
CA GLU A 278 16.56 -10.30 -0.75
C GLU A 278 16.81 -8.89 -0.22
N THR A 279 16.68 -7.87 -1.06
CA THR A 279 17.02 -6.49 -0.68
C THR A 279 15.99 -5.83 0.23
N ASN A 280 14.70 -6.16 0.10
CA ASN A 280 13.65 -5.50 0.88
C ASN A 280 13.14 -6.32 2.08
N VAL A 281 13.39 -7.63 2.09
CA VAL A 281 12.90 -8.51 3.16
C VAL A 281 14.03 -9.15 3.96
N ASP A 282 15.09 -9.62 3.28
CA ASP A 282 16.15 -10.38 3.93
C ASP A 282 17.29 -9.51 4.47
N GLN A 283 17.57 -8.39 3.84
CA GLN A 283 18.62 -7.45 4.30
C GLN A 283 18.04 -6.50 5.36
N PRO A 284 18.54 -6.54 6.60
CA PRO A 284 18.03 -5.68 7.66
C PRO A 284 18.55 -4.24 7.51
N CYS A 285 17.76 -3.38 6.92
CA CYS A 285 18.12 -1.98 6.76
C CYS A 285 17.26 -1.01 7.61
N LEU A 286 16.14 -1.46 8.16
CA LEU A 286 15.19 -0.64 8.89
C LEU A 286 14.68 -1.35 10.16
N ALA A 287 13.80 -0.69 10.92
CA ALA A 287 13.20 -1.26 12.13
C ALA A 287 12.40 -2.56 11.86
N PHE A 288 11.85 -2.69 10.68
CA PHE A 288 11.28 -3.92 10.13
C PHE A 288 11.39 -3.87 8.60
N ASN A 289 11.36 -5.03 7.98
CA ASN A 289 11.42 -5.16 6.53
C ASN A 289 10.04 -5.56 6.00
N TYR A 290 9.64 -5.03 4.84
CA TYR A 290 8.42 -5.47 4.22
C TYR A 290 8.49 -5.43 2.70
N ALA A 291 7.62 -6.18 2.05
CA ALA A 291 7.34 -6.11 0.62
C ALA A 291 5.83 -6.17 0.38
N GLN A 292 5.39 -5.63 -0.74
CA GLN A 292 4.03 -5.74 -1.21
C GLN A 292 3.98 -6.52 -2.51
N ALA A 293 3.18 -7.58 -2.53
CA ALA A 293 2.80 -8.35 -3.70
C ALA A 293 1.30 -8.16 -4.00
N GLY A 294 0.82 -8.79 -5.06
CA GLY A 294 -0.56 -8.63 -5.51
C GLY A 294 -0.70 -7.59 -6.60
N GLN A 295 -1.92 -7.37 -7.09
CA GLN A 295 -2.19 -6.44 -8.20
C GLN A 295 -3.66 -6.04 -8.26
N GLU A 296 -3.92 -4.90 -8.89
CA GLU A 296 -5.26 -4.50 -9.28
C GLU A 296 -5.83 -5.39 -10.39
N ASN A 297 -7.12 -5.64 -10.35
CA ASN A 297 -7.79 -6.50 -11.31
C ASN A 297 -7.94 -5.90 -12.72
N SER A 298 -7.75 -4.59 -12.89
CA SER A 298 -7.86 -3.91 -14.18
C SER A 298 -6.78 -4.30 -15.20
N PHE A 299 -5.67 -4.86 -14.73
CA PHE A 299 -4.67 -5.45 -15.62
C PHE A 299 -5.07 -6.81 -16.22
N THR A 300 -6.17 -7.39 -15.75
CA THR A 300 -6.74 -8.69 -16.16
C THR A 300 -5.86 -9.90 -15.85
N TRP A 301 -6.49 -11.05 -15.64
CA TRP A 301 -5.78 -12.28 -15.30
C TRP A 301 -4.79 -12.72 -16.37
N SER A 302 -5.14 -12.59 -17.64
CA SER A 302 -4.28 -12.98 -18.76
C SER A 302 -2.93 -12.25 -18.77
N ASN A 303 -2.89 -11.02 -18.26
CA ASN A 303 -1.66 -10.22 -18.22
C ASN A 303 -0.84 -10.41 -16.93
N MET A 304 -1.45 -10.86 -15.83
CA MET A 304 -0.76 -10.99 -14.55
C MET A 304 -0.53 -12.43 -14.07
N SER A 305 -1.21 -13.41 -14.65
CA SER A 305 -1.18 -14.80 -14.19
C SER A 305 0.22 -15.37 -14.10
N LYS A 306 1.05 -15.17 -15.12
CA LYS A 306 2.43 -15.64 -15.15
C LYS A 306 3.26 -15.11 -13.98
N GLY A 307 3.11 -13.82 -13.65
CA GLY A 307 3.83 -13.21 -12.53
C GLY A 307 3.30 -13.71 -11.18
N LEU A 308 1.99 -13.70 -10.98
CA LEU A 308 1.40 -14.15 -9.71
C LEU A 308 1.60 -15.65 -9.45
N GLU A 309 1.43 -16.50 -10.46
CA GLU A 309 1.68 -17.94 -10.34
C GLU A 309 3.14 -18.29 -10.06
N MET A 310 4.09 -17.41 -10.40
CA MET A 310 5.48 -17.52 -10.00
C MET A 310 5.73 -16.97 -8.59
N GLN A 311 5.18 -15.81 -8.26
CA GLN A 311 5.46 -15.11 -7.00
C GLN A 311 4.80 -15.81 -5.79
N ILE A 312 3.53 -16.18 -5.88
CA ILE A 312 2.79 -16.73 -4.74
C ILE A 312 3.43 -18.00 -4.15
N PRO A 313 3.90 -19.00 -4.93
CA PRO A 313 4.67 -20.13 -4.39
C PRO A 313 5.98 -19.74 -3.68
N ILE A 314 6.64 -18.68 -4.14
CA ILE A 314 7.84 -18.16 -3.47
C ILE A 314 7.47 -17.59 -2.10
N LEU A 315 6.39 -16.79 -2.04
CA LEU A 315 5.89 -16.21 -0.80
C LEU A 315 5.43 -17.28 0.18
N ASP A 316 4.78 -18.33 -0.30
CA ASP A 316 4.42 -19.50 0.51
C ASP A 316 5.66 -20.18 1.12
N SER A 317 6.69 -20.42 0.32
CA SER A 317 7.95 -20.98 0.81
C SER A 317 8.61 -20.10 1.87
N LEU A 318 8.57 -18.78 1.70
CA LEU A 318 9.10 -17.82 2.67
C LEU A 318 8.25 -17.79 3.95
N SER A 319 6.93 -17.91 3.87
CA SER A 319 6.05 -17.94 5.03
C SER A 319 6.30 -19.15 5.92
N CYS A 320 6.63 -20.29 5.35
CA CYS A 320 7.02 -21.50 6.07
C CYS A 320 8.35 -21.32 6.84
N LEU A 321 9.24 -20.45 6.36
CA LEU A 321 10.53 -20.18 6.99
C LEU A 321 10.46 -19.01 7.99
N LEU A 322 9.49 -18.11 7.83
CA LEU A 322 9.38 -16.87 8.55
C LEU A 322 7.97 -16.75 9.16
N TYR A 323 7.78 -17.38 10.32
CA TYR A 323 6.54 -17.22 11.08
C TYR A 323 6.33 -15.74 11.42
N THR A 324 5.75 -14.96 10.50
CA THR A 324 5.25 -13.61 10.80
C THR A 324 4.39 -13.07 9.67
N SER A 325 3.12 -13.29 9.72
CA SER A 325 2.18 -12.27 9.33
C SER A 325 1.31 -12.02 10.56
N PRO A 326 1.58 -11.02 11.40
CA PRO A 326 0.62 -10.65 12.41
C PRO A 326 -0.59 -10.10 11.68
N SER A 327 -1.61 -10.94 11.53
CA SER A 327 -2.94 -10.46 11.19
C SER A 327 -3.30 -9.34 12.18
N PRO A 328 -3.96 -8.26 11.77
CA PRO A 328 -4.51 -7.26 12.68
C PRO A 328 -5.40 -7.85 13.79
N ARG A 329 -5.83 -9.10 13.65
CA ARG A 329 -6.62 -9.85 14.65
C ARG A 329 -5.82 -10.27 15.89
N ASP A 330 -4.49 -10.35 15.81
CA ASP A 330 -3.66 -10.84 16.93
C ASP A 330 -3.25 -9.76 17.94
N ARG A 331 -3.76 -8.53 17.81
CA ARG A 331 -3.57 -7.46 18.79
C ARG A 331 -4.84 -7.22 19.63
N SER A 332 -5.38 -8.28 20.21
CA SER A 332 -6.30 -8.18 21.34
C SER A 332 -5.55 -8.57 22.62
N VAL A 333 -4.79 -7.64 23.16
CA VAL A 333 -4.46 -7.59 24.60
C VAL A 333 -4.57 -6.13 25.04
#